data_787b5125fd433b705df01171e12e2f5b
#
_entry.id   787b5125fd433b705df01171e12e2f5b
#
_cell.length_a   1.000
_cell.length_b   1.000
_cell.length_c   1.000
_cell.angle_alpha   90.00
_cell.angle_beta   90.00
_cell.angle_gamma   90.00
#
_symmetry.space_group_name_H-M   'P 1'
#
loop_
_entity.id
_entity.type
_entity.pdbx_description
1 polymer ?
#
loop_
_entity_poly.entity_id
_entity_poly.type
_entity_poly.pdbx_seq_one_letter_code
_entity_poly.pdbx_strand_id
1 'polypeptide(L)'
;MPHITGAIQDWVERVSKIPVDETGDEPDICIVEVRLRARISPYIWRSSPDSYVTQLGGTVGDIESAPFVEAMRQFQFRAGPENFALIHVSLIVDMHGEQKTKPTQSTVRDLRGLGLLPDLVR
;
A
#
# COMPACT_ATOMS: atom_id res chain seq x y z
N MET A 1 -9.33 -14.26 11.54
CA MET A 1 -9.03 -12.81 11.59
C MET A 1 -9.98 -11.89 10.80
N PRO A 2 -11.20 -12.29 10.52
CA PRO A 2 -12.13 -11.50 9.70
C PRO A 2 -12.44 -10.12 10.31
N HIS A 3 -12.46 -10.00 11.63
CA HIS A 3 -12.75 -8.72 12.31
C HIS A 3 -11.66 -7.66 12.10
N ILE A 4 -10.40 -8.05 12.09
CA ILE A 4 -9.28 -7.12 11.92
C ILE A 4 -9.21 -6.65 10.46
N THR A 5 -9.30 -7.57 9.51
CA THR A 5 -9.26 -7.22 8.08
C THR A 5 -10.46 -6.37 7.67
N GLY A 6 -11.65 -6.66 8.20
CA GLY A 6 -12.84 -5.83 8.02
C GLY A 6 -12.65 -4.42 8.58
N ALA A 7 -12.15 -4.30 9.81
CA ALA A 7 -11.91 -3.00 10.43
C ALA A 7 -10.88 -2.16 9.66
N ILE A 8 -9.83 -2.78 9.11
CA ILE A 8 -8.85 -2.09 8.27
C ILE A 8 -9.50 -1.58 6.98
N GLN A 9 -10.30 -2.40 6.31
CA GLN A 9 -11.00 -2.01 5.09
C GLN A 9 -11.97 -0.85 5.33
N ASP A 10 -12.76 -0.93 6.40
CA ASP A 10 -13.72 0.11 6.78
C ASP A 10 -12.99 1.42 7.15
N TRP A 11 -11.83 1.31 7.79
CA TRP A 11 -11.00 2.45 8.10
C TRP A 11 -10.45 3.12 6.83
N VAL A 12 -9.90 2.35 5.88
CA VAL A 12 -9.40 2.86 4.60
C VAL A 12 -10.52 3.55 3.83
N GLU A 13 -11.69 2.92 3.72
CA GLU A 13 -12.83 3.49 3.01
C GLU A 13 -13.33 4.79 3.67
N ARG A 14 -13.37 4.82 4.98
CA ARG A 14 -13.76 6.04 5.72
C ARG A 14 -12.76 7.17 5.52
N VAL A 15 -11.46 6.87 5.61
CA VAL A 15 -10.39 7.87 5.49
C VAL A 15 -10.29 8.41 4.07
N SER A 16 -10.52 7.58 3.06
CA SER A 16 -10.50 8.00 1.66
C SER A 16 -11.57 9.04 1.31
N LYS A 17 -12.61 9.18 2.13
CA LYS A 17 -13.71 10.15 1.94
C LYS A 17 -13.55 11.43 2.78
N ILE A 18 -12.47 11.55 3.57
CA ILE A 18 -12.26 12.75 4.38
C ILE A 18 -11.62 13.83 3.51
N PRO A 19 -12.25 15.03 3.40
CA PRO A 19 -11.65 16.15 2.70
C PRO A 19 -10.26 16.48 3.25
N VAL A 20 -9.31 16.74 2.37
CA VAL A 20 -7.91 17.03 2.72
C VAL A 20 -7.54 18.49 2.52
N ASP A 21 -8.43 19.27 1.95
CA ASP A 21 -8.27 20.70 1.70
C ASP A 21 -9.48 21.52 2.20
N GLU A 22 -9.46 22.82 1.90
CA GLU A 22 -10.51 23.77 2.33
C GLU A 22 -11.77 23.72 1.44
N THR A 23 -11.75 22.97 0.32
CA THR A 23 -12.90 22.85 -0.59
C THR A 23 -14.03 22.03 0.01
N GLY A 24 -13.70 21.08 0.87
CA GLY A 24 -14.65 20.16 1.48
C GLY A 24 -15.06 18.99 0.57
N ASP A 25 -14.44 18.89 -0.60
CA ASP A 25 -14.67 17.77 -1.53
C ASP A 25 -13.90 16.51 -1.12
N GLU A 26 -14.44 15.34 -1.47
CA GLU A 26 -13.77 14.06 -1.25
C GLU A 26 -12.53 13.95 -2.16
N PRO A 27 -11.41 13.36 -1.68
CA PRO A 27 -10.23 13.13 -2.52
C PRO A 27 -10.53 12.19 -3.70
N ASP A 28 -10.03 12.52 -4.88
CA ASP A 28 -10.14 11.66 -6.06
C ASP A 28 -9.31 10.36 -5.93
N ILE A 29 -8.20 10.43 -5.19
CA ILE A 29 -7.26 9.32 -5.03
C ILE A 29 -6.86 9.16 -3.57
N CYS A 30 -6.97 7.93 -3.06
CA CYS A 30 -6.42 7.54 -1.77
C CYS A 30 -5.18 6.64 -1.98
N ILE A 31 -4.04 7.07 -1.46
CA ILE A 31 -2.80 6.29 -1.55
C ILE A 31 -2.54 5.60 -0.21
N VAL A 32 -2.47 4.27 -0.24
CA VAL A 32 -2.08 3.45 0.92
C VAL A 32 -0.63 3.00 0.73
N GLU A 33 0.29 3.54 1.52
CA GLU A 33 1.71 3.18 1.46
C GLU A 33 2.02 2.10 2.50
N VAL A 34 2.55 0.96 2.05
CA VAL A 34 3.10 -0.10 2.90
C VAL A 34 4.63 0.03 2.87
N ARG A 35 5.22 0.48 3.97
CA ARG A 35 6.65 0.79 4.03
C ARG A 35 7.43 -0.22 4.84
N LEU A 36 8.55 -0.66 4.28
CA LEU A 36 9.59 -1.41 4.98
C LEU A 36 10.31 -0.51 5.98
N ARG A 37 10.28 -0.89 7.28
CA ARG A 37 11.05 -0.27 8.35
C ARG A 37 10.78 1.22 8.56
N ALA A 38 9.75 1.53 9.28
CA ALA A 38 9.52 2.87 9.79
C ALA A 38 10.19 3.05 11.16
N ARG A 39 11.16 3.94 11.23
CA ARG A 39 11.07 4.91 12.33
C ARG A 39 9.77 5.64 12.10
N ILE A 40 8.87 5.55 13.06
CA ILE A 40 7.61 6.28 13.07
C ILE A 40 7.95 7.75 12.80
N SER A 41 7.71 8.19 11.57
CA SER A 41 7.70 9.61 11.26
C SER A 41 6.23 10.03 11.31
N PRO A 42 5.86 10.95 12.21
CA PRO A 42 4.49 11.42 12.31
C PRO A 42 4.11 12.41 11.19
N TYR A 43 4.87 12.42 10.10
CA TYR A 43 4.62 13.34 9.01
C TYR A 43 3.74 12.66 7.96
N ILE A 44 2.48 13.06 7.96
CA ILE A 44 1.58 12.91 6.81
C ILE A 44 2.19 13.74 5.69
N TRP A 45 2.76 13.10 4.68
CA TRP A 45 3.25 13.78 3.50
C TRP A 45 2.05 14.16 2.63
N ARG A 46 1.78 15.44 2.60
CA ARG A 46 0.82 16.06 1.70
C ARG A 46 1.52 16.26 0.36
N SER A 47 1.36 15.31 -0.56
CA SER A 47 1.98 15.42 -1.90
C SER A 47 1.10 16.15 -2.91
N SER A 48 -0.19 16.33 -2.61
CA SER A 48 -1.16 17.06 -3.42
C SER A 48 -2.37 17.39 -2.54
N PRO A 49 -3.10 18.50 -2.79
CA PRO A 49 -4.35 18.78 -2.10
C PRO A 49 -5.43 17.71 -2.31
N ASP A 50 -5.33 16.91 -3.38
CA ASP A 50 -6.35 15.94 -3.79
C ASP A 50 -5.99 14.49 -3.44
N SER A 51 -4.95 14.24 -2.63
CA SER A 51 -4.51 12.89 -2.29
C SER A 51 -4.33 12.65 -0.80
N TYR A 52 -4.80 11.52 -0.32
CA TYR A 52 -4.61 11.02 1.03
C TYR A 52 -3.62 9.86 1.02
N VAL A 53 -2.55 9.94 1.83
CA VAL A 53 -1.55 8.88 1.94
C VAL A 53 -1.67 8.21 3.30
N THR A 54 -2.04 6.94 3.31
CA THR A 54 -2.07 6.10 4.50
C THR A 54 -0.82 5.22 4.54
N GLN A 55 0.02 5.38 5.55
CA GLN A 55 1.21 4.56 5.73
C GLN A 55 0.91 3.33 6.58
N LEU A 56 1.18 2.16 6.03
CA LEU A 56 1.23 0.91 6.76
C LEU A 56 2.71 0.51 6.94
N GLY A 57 3.14 0.32 8.18
CA GLY A 57 4.51 -0.15 8.46
C GLY A 57 4.63 -1.65 8.28
N GLY A 58 5.79 -2.12 7.81
CA GLY A 58 6.12 -3.53 7.71
C GLY A 58 6.66 -3.95 6.34
N THR A 59 7.16 -5.19 6.28
CA THR A 59 7.61 -5.86 5.05
C THR A 59 6.54 -6.85 4.60
N VAL A 60 6.41 -7.04 3.29
CA VAL A 60 5.65 -8.18 2.76
C VAL A 60 6.29 -9.47 3.30
N GLY A 61 5.48 -10.29 3.99
CA GLY A 61 5.95 -11.51 4.65
C GLY A 61 6.18 -11.40 6.15
N ASP A 62 6.21 -10.20 6.73
CA ASP A 62 6.27 -10.03 8.18
C ASP A 62 4.90 -10.33 8.81
N ILE A 63 4.92 -10.97 9.99
CA ILE A 63 3.70 -11.29 10.74
C ILE A 63 2.88 -10.03 11.05
N GLU A 64 3.54 -8.90 11.34
CA GLU A 64 2.90 -7.64 11.67
C GLU A 64 2.16 -7.02 10.48
N SER A 65 2.67 -7.22 9.26
CA SER A 65 2.06 -6.70 8.03
C SER A 65 0.97 -7.61 7.45
N ALA A 66 0.95 -8.88 7.83
CA ALA A 66 0.04 -9.88 7.26
C ALA A 66 -1.45 -9.49 7.32
N PRO A 67 -2.00 -8.92 8.42
CA PRO A 67 -3.39 -8.48 8.45
C PRO A 67 -3.69 -7.36 7.46
N PHE A 68 -2.75 -6.46 7.23
CA PHE A 68 -2.90 -5.34 6.30
C PHE A 68 -2.83 -5.81 4.86
N VAL A 69 -1.89 -6.69 4.53
CA VAL A 69 -1.78 -7.29 3.20
C VAL A 69 -3.04 -8.07 2.85
N GLU A 70 -3.55 -8.86 3.79
CA GLU A 70 -4.81 -9.61 3.59
C GLU A 70 -6.01 -8.66 3.47
N ALA A 71 -6.06 -7.59 4.26
CA ALA A 71 -7.10 -6.57 4.13
C ALA A 71 -7.09 -5.92 2.74
N MET A 72 -5.91 -5.59 2.20
CA MET A 72 -5.78 -5.03 0.85
C MET A 72 -6.14 -6.05 -0.23
N ARG A 73 -5.79 -7.32 -0.04
CA ARG A 73 -6.21 -8.40 -0.93
C ARG A 73 -7.74 -8.51 -1.02
N GLN A 74 -8.44 -8.37 0.09
CA GLN A 74 -9.90 -8.37 0.12
C GLN A 74 -10.46 -7.06 -0.42
N PHE A 75 -9.82 -5.94 -0.10
CA PHE A 75 -10.28 -4.61 -0.48
C PHE A 75 -10.27 -4.39 -2.00
N GLN A 76 -9.32 -4.97 -2.73
CA GLN A 76 -9.33 -4.90 -4.21
C GLN A 76 -10.62 -5.45 -4.82
N PHE A 77 -11.23 -6.48 -4.22
CA PHE A 77 -12.52 -7.02 -4.67
C PHE A 77 -13.69 -6.14 -4.25
N ARG A 78 -13.59 -5.52 -3.07
CA ARG A 78 -14.62 -4.61 -2.55
C ARG A 78 -14.67 -3.30 -3.33
N ALA A 79 -13.52 -2.73 -3.65
CA ALA A 79 -13.40 -1.49 -4.42
C ALA A 79 -13.71 -1.68 -5.92
N GLY A 80 -13.46 -2.86 -6.44
CA GLY A 80 -13.48 -3.17 -7.86
C GLY A 80 -12.14 -2.93 -8.55
N PRO A 81 -11.81 -3.70 -9.60
CA PRO A 81 -10.51 -3.65 -10.25
C PRO A 81 -10.21 -2.29 -10.91
N GLU A 82 -11.24 -1.56 -11.31
CA GLU A 82 -11.12 -0.22 -11.90
C GLU A 82 -10.80 0.89 -10.89
N ASN A 83 -11.01 0.60 -9.59
CA ASN A 83 -10.80 1.55 -8.48
C ASN A 83 -9.62 1.18 -7.59
N PHE A 84 -8.86 0.17 -7.96
CA PHE A 84 -7.72 -0.31 -7.16
C PHE A 84 -6.51 -0.54 -8.05
N ALA A 85 -5.37 0.03 -7.68
CA ALA A 85 -4.10 -0.22 -8.33
C ALA A 85 -3.01 -0.51 -7.29
N LEU A 86 -2.21 -1.53 -7.53
CA LEU A 86 -1.08 -1.91 -6.68
C LEU A 86 0.24 -1.55 -7.34
N ILE A 87 0.98 -0.65 -6.71
CA ILE A 87 2.32 -0.27 -7.13
C ILE A 87 3.33 -0.86 -6.15
N HIS A 88 4.20 -1.72 -6.66
CA HIS A 88 5.31 -2.27 -5.88
C HIS A 88 6.56 -1.42 -6.08
N VAL A 89 7.05 -0.82 -5.00
CA VAL A 89 8.31 -0.06 -4.99
C VAL A 89 9.41 -0.93 -4.42
N SER A 90 10.50 -1.08 -5.16
CA SER A 90 11.62 -1.93 -4.78
C SER A 90 12.96 -1.22 -5.00
N LEU A 91 13.90 -1.45 -4.09
CA LEU A 91 15.26 -0.99 -4.26
C LEU A 91 16.03 -1.96 -5.18
N ILE A 92 16.47 -1.47 -6.33
CA ILE A 92 17.42 -2.17 -7.18
C ILE A 92 18.82 -1.63 -6.89
N VAL A 93 19.66 -2.47 -6.30
CA VAL A 93 21.05 -2.10 -5.98
C VAL A 93 21.92 -2.34 -7.21
N ASP A 94 22.63 -1.30 -7.64
CA ASP A 94 23.69 -1.43 -8.62
C ASP A 94 25.02 -1.74 -7.90
N MET A 95 25.63 -2.87 -8.23
CA MET A 95 26.93 -3.27 -7.71
C MET A 95 27.88 -3.50 -8.89
N HIS A 96 28.81 -2.59 -9.07
CA HIS A 96 29.85 -2.66 -10.12
C HIS A 96 29.27 -2.74 -11.55
N GLY A 97 28.19 -2.02 -11.82
CA GLY A 97 27.51 -2.02 -13.12
C GLY A 97 26.56 -3.21 -13.34
N GLU A 98 26.34 -4.04 -12.32
CA GLU A 98 25.39 -5.13 -12.35
C GLU A 98 24.19 -4.83 -11.43
N GLN A 99 22.99 -4.80 -11.99
CA GLN A 99 21.76 -4.58 -11.23
C GLN A 99 21.32 -5.86 -10.53
N LYS A 100 21.19 -5.82 -9.22
CA LYS A 100 20.70 -6.94 -8.40
C LYS A 100 19.18 -6.90 -8.29
N THR A 101 18.50 -7.67 -9.13
CA THR A 101 17.02 -7.73 -9.18
C THR A 101 16.41 -8.87 -8.38
N LYS A 102 17.22 -9.78 -7.86
CA LYS A 102 16.75 -10.96 -7.13
C LYS A 102 15.86 -10.63 -5.90
N PRO A 103 16.18 -9.62 -5.08
CA PRO A 103 15.30 -9.22 -3.98
C PRO A 103 13.92 -8.75 -4.47
N THR A 104 13.86 -7.96 -5.53
CA THR A 104 12.61 -7.51 -6.15
C THR A 104 11.77 -8.69 -6.65
N GLN A 105 12.39 -9.63 -7.35
CA GLN A 105 11.73 -10.84 -7.84
C GLN A 105 11.16 -11.69 -6.70
N SER A 106 11.89 -11.80 -5.58
CA SER A 106 11.41 -12.52 -4.40
C SER A 106 10.17 -11.86 -3.81
N THR A 107 10.22 -10.54 -3.59
CA THR A 107 9.09 -9.80 -3.01
C THR A 107 7.84 -9.84 -3.89
N VAL A 108 8.00 -9.71 -5.22
CA VAL A 108 6.89 -9.85 -6.16
C VAL A 108 6.29 -11.25 -6.14
N ARG A 109 7.13 -12.28 -5.98
CA ARG A 109 6.66 -13.67 -5.82
C ARG A 109 5.85 -13.84 -4.54
N ASP A 110 6.33 -13.26 -3.43
CA ASP A 110 5.64 -13.32 -2.14
C ASP A 110 4.29 -12.61 -2.21
N LEU A 111 4.21 -11.42 -2.82
CA LEU A 111 2.95 -10.71 -3.07
C LEU A 111 1.96 -11.55 -3.87
N ARG A 112 2.44 -12.20 -4.94
CA ARG A 112 1.60 -13.11 -5.75
C ARG A 112 1.11 -14.29 -4.94
N GLY A 113 1.97 -14.86 -4.10
CA GLY A 113 1.60 -15.93 -3.17
C GLY A 113 0.52 -15.52 -2.18
N LEU A 114 0.44 -14.24 -1.84
CA LEU A 114 -0.59 -13.66 -1.00
C LEU A 114 -1.84 -13.21 -1.78
N GLY A 115 -1.88 -13.40 -3.10
CA GLY A 115 -3.03 -13.05 -3.95
C GLY A 115 -3.08 -11.58 -4.37
N LEU A 116 -1.95 -10.86 -4.25
CA LEU A 116 -1.79 -9.49 -4.73
C LEU A 116 -0.87 -9.46 -5.95
N LEU A 117 -1.36 -8.91 -7.05
CA LEU A 117 -0.60 -8.77 -8.28
C LEU A 117 -0.28 -7.29 -8.50
N PRO A 118 1.00 -6.89 -8.51
CA PRO A 118 1.34 -5.51 -8.84
C PRO A 118 0.98 -5.15 -10.28
N ASP A 119 0.33 -4.00 -10.44
CA ASP A 119 0.06 -3.39 -11.74
C ASP A 119 1.30 -2.69 -12.27
N LEU A 120 2.12 -2.18 -11.36
CA LEU A 120 3.38 -1.51 -11.67
C LEU A 120 4.46 -1.90 -10.66
N VAL A 121 5.68 -2.08 -11.16
CA VAL A 121 6.91 -2.24 -10.34
C VAL A 121 7.85 -1.08 -10.65
N ARG A 122 8.30 -0.37 -9.60
CA ARG A 122 9.21 0.78 -9.72
C ARG A 122 10.40 0.63 -8.79
#